data_2acea80ec979b6ef1b4c63440e3f472b
#
_entry.id   2acea80ec979b6ef1b4c63440e3f472b
#
_cell.length_a   1.000
_cell.length_b   1.000
_cell.length_c   1.000
_cell.angle_alpha   90.00
_cell.angle_beta   90.00
_cell.angle_gamma   90.00
#
_symmetry.space_group_name_H-M   'P 1'
#
loop_
_entity.id
_entity.type
_entity.pdbx_description
1 polymer ?
#
loop_
_entity_poly.entity_id
_entity_poly.type
_entity_poly.pdbx_seq_one_letter_code
_entity_poly.pdbx_strand_id
1 'polypeptide(L)'
;MNPARKVALWKGLAGALQRADVTVLGDAQGGYVNVVTSATTLEDFTAKVNAALNELGLELVDLEAEPLPAKLSNAHVSEEIRMMAKTVRREDSVAFGTFYVFNEPSSHTLSSE
;
A
#
# COMPACT_ATOMS: atom_id res chain seq x y z
N MET A 1 0.47 -25.48 -16.44
CA MET A 1 -0.42 -24.38 -16.21
C MET A 1 -1.32 -24.62 -15.03
N ASN A 2 -1.58 -23.63 -14.24
CA ASN A 2 -2.43 -23.79 -13.08
C ASN A 2 -3.66 -22.91 -13.19
N PRO A 3 -4.76 -23.47 -13.69
CA PRO A 3 -5.96 -22.66 -13.91
C PRO A 3 -6.62 -22.17 -12.63
N ALA A 4 -6.26 -22.74 -11.50
CA ALA A 4 -6.84 -22.28 -10.24
C ALA A 4 -6.26 -20.96 -9.78
N ARG A 5 -5.13 -20.55 -10.33
CA ARG A 5 -4.52 -19.31 -9.94
C ARG A 5 -5.05 -18.18 -10.79
N LYS A 6 -5.91 -17.40 -10.23
CA LYS A 6 -6.48 -16.25 -10.90
C LYS A 6 -5.85 -14.99 -10.37
N VAL A 7 -5.50 -14.12 -11.30
CA VAL A 7 -5.04 -12.78 -10.93
C VAL A 7 -6.26 -11.95 -10.60
N ALA A 8 -6.22 -11.27 -9.50
CA ALA A 8 -7.29 -10.38 -9.06
C ALA A 8 -6.66 -9.10 -8.54
N LEU A 9 -7.47 -8.06 -8.44
CA LEU A 9 -7.02 -6.84 -7.81
C LEU A 9 -7.12 -6.99 -6.30
N TRP A 10 -6.12 -6.51 -5.61
CA TRP A 10 -6.06 -6.51 -4.16
C TRP A 10 -5.82 -5.09 -3.69
N LYS A 11 -6.36 -4.75 -2.54
CA LYS A 11 -6.05 -3.49 -1.89
C LYS A 11 -5.46 -3.78 -0.53
N GLY A 12 -4.67 -2.83 -0.04
CA GLY A 12 -4.12 -2.94 1.30
C GLY A 12 -3.81 -1.60 1.88
N LEU A 13 -3.66 -1.58 3.20
CA LEU A 13 -3.12 -0.42 3.90
C LEU A 13 -1.75 -0.84 4.39
N ALA A 14 -0.73 -0.19 3.88
CA ALA A 14 0.65 -0.52 4.20
C ALA A 14 1.23 0.51 5.14
N GLY A 15 1.85 0.02 6.21
CA GLY A 15 2.64 0.87 7.10
C GLY A 15 4.10 0.72 6.74
N ALA A 16 4.80 1.82 6.59
CA ALA A 16 6.19 1.80 6.15
C ALA A 16 7.02 2.79 6.94
N LEU A 17 8.28 2.44 7.15
CA LEU A 17 9.25 3.32 7.77
C LEU A 17 10.19 3.87 6.71
N GLN A 18 10.58 5.12 6.87
CA GLN A 18 11.49 5.75 5.95
C GLN A 18 12.92 5.52 6.40
N ARG A 19 13.77 5.11 5.45
CA ARG A 19 15.18 4.93 5.77
C ARG A 19 15.84 6.28 6.02
N ALA A 20 16.92 6.24 6.81
CA ALA A 20 17.55 7.46 7.28
C ALA A 20 18.06 8.37 6.16
N ASP A 21 18.47 7.77 5.05
CA ASP A 21 19.04 8.53 3.95
C ASP A 21 18.04 8.90 2.86
N VAL A 22 16.75 8.76 3.15
CA VAL A 22 15.69 8.99 2.17
C VAL A 22 14.76 10.06 2.72
N THR A 23 14.25 10.91 1.81
CA THR A 23 13.35 11.98 2.21
C THR A 23 12.04 11.98 1.42
N VAL A 24 11.65 10.83 0.90
CA VAL A 24 10.43 10.75 0.09
C VAL A 24 9.20 11.15 0.91
N LEU A 25 9.23 10.95 2.22
CA LEU A 25 8.17 11.39 3.12
C LEU A 25 8.56 12.63 3.90
N GLY A 26 9.53 13.39 3.39
CA GLY A 26 10.01 14.58 4.08
C GLY A 26 10.73 14.22 5.37
N ASP A 27 10.38 14.90 6.45
CA ASP A 27 11.00 14.68 7.76
C ASP A 27 10.29 13.60 8.56
N ALA A 28 9.27 12.97 8.03
CA ALA A 28 8.50 11.97 8.75
C ALA A 28 9.30 10.68 8.89
N GLN A 29 9.04 9.93 9.94
CA GLN A 29 9.70 8.65 10.12
C GLN A 29 9.04 7.55 9.31
N GLY A 30 7.78 7.71 8.96
CA GLY A 30 7.09 6.73 8.18
C GLY A 30 5.71 7.21 7.83
N GLY A 31 4.90 6.30 7.32
CA GLY A 31 3.54 6.65 6.96
C GLY A 31 2.72 5.41 6.63
N TYR A 32 1.43 5.64 6.50
CA TYR A 32 0.50 4.64 6.01
C TYR A 32 0.03 5.06 4.64
N VAL A 33 -0.15 4.08 3.76
CA VAL A 33 -0.57 4.37 2.39
C VAL A 33 -1.47 3.25 1.89
N ASN A 34 -2.53 3.64 1.18
CA ASN A 34 -3.36 2.67 0.48
C ASN A 34 -2.62 2.20 -0.77
N VAL A 35 -2.71 0.90 -1.05
CA VAL A 35 -1.99 0.30 -2.17
C VAL A 35 -2.98 -0.58 -2.92
N VAL A 36 -2.91 -0.57 -4.24
CA VAL A 36 -3.67 -1.47 -5.08
C VAL A 36 -2.72 -2.07 -6.11
N THR A 37 -2.79 -3.37 -6.29
CA THR A 37 -2.10 -4.02 -7.38
C THR A 37 -2.77 -5.36 -7.65
N SER A 38 -2.44 -5.96 -8.78
CA SER A 38 -2.93 -7.28 -9.11
C SER A 38 -2.07 -8.34 -8.43
N ALA A 39 -2.69 -9.40 -7.98
CA ALA A 39 -1.95 -10.47 -7.30
C ALA A 39 -2.76 -11.75 -7.37
N THR A 40 -2.09 -12.87 -7.19
CA THR A 40 -2.75 -14.17 -7.15
C THR A 40 -3.01 -14.64 -5.73
N THR A 41 -2.21 -14.18 -4.77
CA THR A 41 -2.33 -14.58 -3.37
C THR A 41 -1.93 -13.39 -2.50
N LEU A 42 -2.18 -13.51 -1.20
CA LEU A 42 -1.71 -12.52 -0.24
C LEU A 42 -0.19 -12.41 -0.26
N GLU A 43 0.49 -13.55 -0.38
CA GLU A 43 1.96 -13.54 -0.44
C GLU A 43 2.46 -12.80 -1.66
N ASP A 44 1.82 -13.01 -2.80
CA ASP A 44 2.17 -12.32 -4.03
C ASP A 44 1.95 -10.82 -3.88
N PHE A 45 0.82 -10.43 -3.30
CA PHE A 45 0.51 -9.03 -3.05
C PHE A 45 1.57 -8.40 -2.14
N THR A 46 1.88 -9.08 -1.04
CA THR A 46 2.85 -8.58 -0.08
C THR A 46 4.21 -8.39 -0.73
N ALA A 47 4.65 -9.34 -1.54
CA ALA A 47 5.94 -9.25 -2.20
C ALA A 47 6.00 -8.06 -3.15
N LYS A 48 4.92 -7.83 -3.90
CA LYS A 48 4.89 -6.71 -4.83
C LYS A 48 4.89 -5.37 -4.12
N VAL A 49 4.12 -5.26 -3.04
CA VAL A 49 4.08 -4.04 -2.25
C VAL A 49 5.44 -3.76 -1.62
N ASN A 50 6.04 -4.80 -1.05
CA ASN A 50 7.35 -4.66 -0.42
C ASN A 50 8.40 -4.19 -1.42
N ALA A 51 8.42 -4.79 -2.61
CA ALA A 51 9.38 -4.41 -3.64
C ALA A 51 9.18 -2.96 -4.06
N ALA A 52 7.93 -2.55 -4.26
CA ALA A 52 7.64 -1.18 -4.69
C ALA A 52 8.02 -0.17 -3.61
N LEU A 53 7.76 -0.47 -2.34
CA LEU A 53 8.14 0.42 -1.25
C LEU A 53 9.65 0.52 -1.13
N ASN A 54 10.34 -0.61 -1.30
CA ASN A 54 11.81 -0.59 -1.23
C ASN A 54 12.42 0.30 -2.30
N GLU A 55 11.81 0.36 -3.48
CA GLU A 55 12.31 1.24 -4.53
C GLU A 55 12.20 2.70 -4.13
N LEU A 56 11.28 3.03 -3.24
CA LEU A 56 11.14 4.39 -2.74
C LEU A 56 12.00 4.66 -1.51
N GLY A 57 12.72 3.66 -1.03
CA GLY A 57 13.51 3.81 0.18
C GLY A 57 12.72 3.59 1.45
N LEU A 58 11.57 2.93 1.33
CA LEU A 58 10.71 2.68 2.47
C LEU A 58 10.73 1.21 2.83
N GLU A 59 10.54 0.93 4.11
CA GLU A 59 10.55 -0.44 4.61
C GLU A 59 9.14 -0.80 5.08
N LEU A 60 8.58 -1.86 4.51
CA LEU A 60 7.25 -2.33 4.90
C LEU A 60 7.32 -2.94 6.29
N VAL A 61 6.49 -2.45 7.21
CA VAL A 61 6.45 -2.95 8.58
C VAL A 61 5.09 -3.45 8.99
N ASP A 62 4.05 -3.12 8.24
CA ASP A 62 2.70 -3.56 8.56
C ASP A 62 1.87 -3.56 7.29
N LEU A 63 0.99 -4.53 7.14
CA LEU A 63 0.16 -4.61 5.96
C LEU A 63 -1.14 -5.32 6.27
N GLU A 64 -2.24 -4.65 5.97
CA GLU A 64 -3.56 -5.27 5.96
C GLU A 64 -4.03 -5.29 4.53
N ALA A 65 -4.47 -6.45 4.05
CA ALA A 65 -4.80 -6.58 2.64
C ALA A 65 -5.99 -7.51 2.44
N GLU A 66 -6.71 -7.26 1.37
CA GLU A 66 -7.84 -8.10 0.99
C GLU A 66 -8.07 -7.99 -0.51
N PRO A 67 -8.64 -9.01 -1.13
CA PRO A 67 -9.00 -8.90 -2.54
C PRO A 67 -10.12 -7.90 -2.72
N LEU A 68 -10.08 -7.19 -3.85
CA LEU A 68 -11.17 -6.30 -4.21
C LEU A 68 -12.26 -7.08 -4.93
N PRO A 69 -13.51 -6.69 -4.74
CA PRO A 69 -14.60 -7.34 -5.49
C PRO A 69 -14.44 -7.10 -6.98
N ALA A 70 -14.95 -8.02 -7.78
CA ALA A 70 -14.88 -7.90 -9.22
C ALA A 70 -15.60 -6.66 -9.73
N LYS A 71 -16.70 -6.28 -9.07
CA LYS A 71 -17.46 -5.11 -9.46
C LYS A 71 -17.32 -4.04 -8.41
N LEU A 72 -16.44 -3.10 -8.69
CA LEU A 72 -16.17 -2.03 -7.73
C LEU A 72 -17.33 -1.06 -7.58
N SER A 73 -18.19 -0.98 -8.59
CA SER A 73 -19.35 -0.09 -8.48
C SER A 73 -20.31 -0.51 -7.38
N ASN A 74 -20.29 -1.77 -7.01
CA ASN A 74 -21.16 -2.28 -5.96
C ASN A 74 -20.46 -2.43 -4.63
N ALA A 75 -19.23 -1.96 -4.52
CA ALA A 75 -18.45 -2.15 -3.32
C ALA A 75 -18.36 -0.85 -2.53
N HIS A 76 -18.17 -1.00 -1.22
CA HIS A 76 -17.96 0.15 -0.36
C HIS A 76 -16.48 0.50 -0.37
N VAL A 77 -16.02 1.01 -1.50
CA VAL A 77 -14.62 1.42 -1.63
C VAL A 77 -14.57 2.91 -1.93
N SER A 78 -13.50 3.54 -1.49
CA SER A 78 -13.34 4.97 -1.69
C SER A 78 -13.07 5.28 -3.16
N GLU A 79 -13.26 6.54 -3.52
CA GLU A 79 -12.95 7.00 -4.85
C GLU A 79 -11.46 6.83 -5.15
N GLU A 80 -10.61 7.04 -4.15
CA GLU A 80 -9.18 6.86 -4.32
C GLU A 80 -8.87 5.42 -4.74
N ILE A 81 -9.47 4.44 -4.08
CA ILE A 81 -9.23 3.03 -4.41
C ILE A 81 -9.73 2.72 -5.82
N ARG A 82 -10.87 3.28 -6.21
CA ARG A 82 -11.39 3.06 -7.57
C ARG A 82 -10.45 3.60 -8.63
N MET A 83 -9.91 4.78 -8.40
CA MET A 83 -8.97 5.38 -9.36
C MET A 83 -7.69 4.59 -9.44
N MET A 84 -7.19 4.13 -8.31
CA MET A 84 -5.99 3.30 -8.27
C MET A 84 -6.21 1.99 -9.01
N ALA A 85 -7.39 1.39 -8.83
CA ALA A 85 -7.70 0.14 -9.52
C ALA A 85 -7.71 0.32 -11.03
N LYS A 86 -8.25 1.44 -11.52
CA LYS A 86 -8.22 1.73 -12.94
C LYS A 86 -6.80 1.83 -13.47
N THR A 87 -5.94 2.50 -12.72
CA THR A 87 -4.54 2.66 -13.11
C THR A 87 -3.86 1.30 -13.21
N VAL A 88 -4.07 0.44 -12.22
CA VAL A 88 -3.44 -0.88 -12.20
C VAL A 88 -3.90 -1.72 -13.38
N ARG A 89 -5.21 -1.70 -13.69
CA ARG A 89 -5.73 -2.47 -14.80
C ARG A 89 -5.12 -2.03 -16.13
N ARG A 90 -4.87 -0.73 -16.27
CA ARG A 90 -4.32 -0.21 -17.51
C ARG A 90 -2.82 -0.40 -17.63
N GLU A 91 -2.10 -0.27 -16.52
CA GLU A 91 -0.64 -0.23 -16.54
C GLU A 91 0.04 -1.43 -15.90
N ASP A 92 -0.72 -2.30 -15.27
CA ASP A 92 -0.17 -3.49 -14.60
C ASP A 92 0.95 -3.09 -13.63
N SER A 93 0.64 -2.18 -12.75
CA SER A 93 1.61 -1.61 -11.83
C SER A 93 1.10 -1.67 -10.40
N VAL A 94 1.93 -1.22 -9.46
CA VAL A 94 1.52 -1.04 -8.08
C VAL A 94 1.13 0.43 -7.93
N ALA A 95 -0.11 0.69 -7.54
CA ALA A 95 -0.59 2.05 -7.37
C ALA A 95 -0.61 2.40 -5.89
N PHE A 96 -0.08 3.56 -5.56
CA PHE A 96 -0.09 4.09 -4.21
C PHE A 96 -1.04 5.28 -4.13
N GLY A 97 -1.79 5.35 -3.05
CA GLY A 97 -2.64 6.49 -2.79
C GLY A 97 -1.91 7.55 -1.98
N THR A 98 -2.66 8.27 -1.17
CA THR A 98 -2.09 9.32 -0.34
C THR A 98 -1.34 8.70 0.84
N PHE A 99 -0.17 9.23 1.12
CA PHE A 99 0.58 8.84 2.31
C PHE A 99 0.13 9.67 3.50
N TYR A 100 -0.19 8.96 4.59
CA TYR A 100 -0.53 9.62 5.86
C TYR A 100 0.68 9.44 6.75
N VAL A 101 1.50 10.47 6.84
CA VAL A 101 2.80 10.38 7.50
C VAL A 101 2.68 10.44 9.01
N PHE A 102 3.66 9.84 9.69
CA PHE A 102 3.73 9.92 11.15
C PHE A 102 5.18 10.06 11.58
N ASN A 103 5.34 10.59 12.75
CA ASN A 103 6.64 10.64 13.38
C ASN A 103 6.67 9.64 14.54
N GLU A 104 7.82 9.48 15.14
CA GLU A 104 7.97 8.55 16.25
C GLU A 104 6.94 8.84 17.32
N PRO A 105 6.06 7.91 17.64
CA PRO A 105 5.00 8.18 18.60
C PRO A 105 5.51 8.56 19.95
N SER A 106 6.62 7.99 20.36
CA SER A 106 7.13 8.29 21.69
C SER A 106 7.64 9.71 21.78
N SER A 107 7.91 10.33 20.66
CA SER A 107 8.46 11.66 20.71
C SER A 107 7.45 12.67 21.10
N HIS A 108 6.14 12.33 21.05
CA HIS A 108 5.20 13.28 21.35
C HIS A 108 4.42 12.99 22.56
N THR A 109 4.67 12.04 23.11
CA THR A 109 3.94 11.79 24.26
C THR A 109 4.29 12.72 25.38
N LEU A 110 4.53 12.75 25.11
CA LEU A 110 4.68 13.13 25.76
C LEU A 110 4.71 14.22 25.93
N SER A 111 4.56 14.55 25.58
CA SER A 111 4.43 15.42 25.58
C SER A 111 3.70 16.00 26.13
N SER A 112 3.76 15.86 26.42
CA SER A 112 3.27 16.14 26.79
C SER A 112 3.01 16.40 27.55
N GLU A 113 3.17 16.33 27.74
CA GLU A 113 3.08 16.16 28.31
C GLU A 113 3.11 16.46 28.79
#